data_606fae20752e9e31f533db212f0f77b4
#
_entry.id   606fae20752e9e31f533db212f0f77b4
#
_cell.length_a   1.000
_cell.length_b   1.000
_cell.length_c   1.000
_cell.angle_alpha   90.00
_cell.angle_beta   90.00
_cell.angle_gamma   90.00
#
_symmetry.space_group_name_H-M   'P 1'
#
loop_
_entity.id
_entity.type
_entity.pdbx_description
1 polymer ?
#
loop_
_entity_poly.entity_id
_entity_poly.type
_entity_poly.pdbx_seq_one_letter_code
_entity_poly.pdbx_strand_id
1 'polypeptide(L)'
;MHPDYTAPASKPPPPARGGGRLRTIAITLGLGATMFAVGAVMLTPGGTTSSPPSAHGQPVGAPRGSIEALQARVTRLPKDPGGWAALGMAYVQQARTTADPATYDRAEKALRTSLSVQRDDNTDAEIGMGALAAARHDFPAALRWARKATSSSPYSSSAYGVLADAYTQLGRYDEADEAVQKMTDLRPDAASLARASYAFELRGDTGQARALMRRSLAAAATPADMAFAHNVLAALDLQDAAPRAALAETQAGLRATPDDSALLETRARAHQALGDTTKAIADYRAAIAIAPLAHHLLGLGELQQSLGRPDQAEENYALLRAQDRIREAAGDPADTDAILFEADHGNPRRAVTMAEQTLRTRPFVAVHDAYAWALHRAGRDAEALIQADKALAPGTRSALFRYHRAAVHHALGDREAARRDLTEALREPAFHPLHADAARALLQRIDNTP
;
A
#
# COMPACT_ATOMS: atom_id res chain seq x y z
N MET A 1 60.25 -6.57 -69.17
CA MET A 1 60.33 -6.51 -67.70
C MET A 1 59.38 -5.48 -67.23
N HIS A 2 58.19 -5.87 -66.83
CA HIS A 2 57.18 -5.01 -66.19
C HIS A 2 57.07 -5.41 -64.71
N PRO A 3 57.04 -4.52 -63.77
CA PRO A 3 56.65 -4.86 -62.43
C PRO A 3 55.15 -4.67 -62.26
N ASP A 4 54.56 -5.70 -61.64
CA ASP A 4 53.14 -5.80 -61.26
C ASP A 4 52.78 -4.72 -60.21
N TYR A 5 51.69 -4.02 -60.50
CA TYR A 5 51.06 -3.08 -59.59
C TYR A 5 49.84 -3.79 -58.92
N THR A 6 50.00 -4.26 -57.72
CA THR A 6 48.88 -4.76 -56.88
C THR A 6 48.24 -3.59 -56.14
N ALA A 7 46.97 -3.29 -56.43
CA ALA A 7 46.16 -2.33 -55.73
C ALA A 7 45.83 -2.80 -54.30
N PRO A 8 45.77 -1.92 -53.27
CA PRO A 8 45.39 -2.30 -51.91
C PRO A 8 43.90 -2.55 -51.81
N ALA A 9 43.53 -3.64 -51.12
CA ALA A 9 42.18 -4.05 -50.82
C ALA A 9 41.42 -2.96 -50.02
N SER A 10 40.23 -2.60 -50.51
CA SER A 10 39.31 -1.70 -49.85
C SER A 10 38.78 -2.32 -48.56
N LYS A 11 38.91 -1.55 -47.44
CA LYS A 11 38.27 -1.90 -46.15
C LYS A 11 36.74 -1.97 -46.29
N PRO A 12 36.09 -2.96 -45.68
CA PRO A 12 34.64 -2.98 -45.64
C PRO A 12 34.08 -1.86 -44.79
N PRO A 13 32.87 -1.35 -45.10
CA PRO A 13 32.24 -0.27 -44.34
C PRO A 13 31.85 -0.76 -42.92
N PRO A 14 31.82 0.14 -41.92
CA PRO A 14 31.41 -0.25 -40.59
C PRO A 14 29.91 -0.61 -40.56
N PRO A 15 29.48 -1.55 -39.67
CA PRO A 15 28.08 -1.95 -39.61
C PRO A 15 27.22 -0.78 -39.16
N ALA A 16 26.06 -0.63 -39.79
CA ALA A 16 25.06 0.35 -39.48
C ALA A 16 24.65 0.19 -37.99
N ARG A 17 24.77 1.26 -37.22
CA ARG A 17 24.22 1.34 -35.86
C ARG A 17 22.71 1.28 -35.96
N GLY A 18 22.16 0.09 -35.79
CA GLY A 18 20.75 -0.11 -35.50
C GLY A 18 20.42 0.62 -34.19
N GLY A 19 19.61 1.67 -34.29
CA GLY A 19 19.02 2.34 -33.14
C GLY A 19 18.06 1.40 -32.44
N GLY A 20 18.60 0.53 -31.59
CA GLY A 20 17.82 -0.15 -30.56
C GLY A 20 17.26 0.91 -29.62
N ARG A 21 15.97 1.19 -29.73
CA ARG A 21 15.22 1.87 -28.68
C ARG A 21 15.41 1.04 -27.41
N LEU A 22 16.35 1.41 -26.57
CA LEU A 22 16.37 1.06 -25.16
C LEU A 22 15.03 1.51 -24.60
N ARG A 23 14.08 0.58 -24.51
CA ARG A 23 12.96 0.68 -23.59
C ARG A 23 13.63 0.72 -22.21
N THR A 24 13.78 1.92 -21.67
CA THR A 24 14.06 2.13 -20.27
C THR A 24 12.88 1.51 -19.53
N ILE A 25 13.09 0.30 -19.00
CA ILE A 25 12.17 -0.28 -18.03
C ILE A 25 12.37 0.60 -16.81
N ALA A 26 11.45 1.53 -16.60
CA ALA A 26 11.34 2.24 -15.35
C ALA A 26 10.97 1.17 -14.30
N ILE A 27 11.94 0.77 -13.50
CA ILE A 27 11.73 -0.06 -12.32
C ILE A 27 11.03 0.85 -11.32
N THR A 28 9.71 0.73 -11.23
CA THR A 28 8.88 1.46 -10.29
C THR A 28 9.02 0.84 -8.91
N LEU A 29 9.50 1.64 -7.97
CA LEU A 29 9.53 1.28 -6.55
C LEU A 29 8.10 1.21 -6.02
N GLY A 30 7.61 -0.01 -5.79
CA GLY A 30 6.39 -0.27 -5.06
C GLY A 30 6.66 -0.13 -3.56
N LEU A 31 6.25 1.00 -2.99
CA LEU A 31 6.27 1.20 -1.54
C LEU A 31 5.03 0.53 -0.95
N GLY A 32 5.24 -0.38 -0.02
CA GLY A 32 4.20 -1.15 0.67
C GLY A 32 3.07 -0.28 1.21
N ALA A 33 1.94 -0.35 0.57
CA ALA A 33 0.83 0.57 0.78
C ALA A 33 -0.53 -0.12 0.87
N THR A 34 -0.57 -1.40 1.27
CA THR A 34 -1.85 -2.12 1.31
C THR A 34 -2.86 -1.54 2.29
N MET A 35 -2.40 -0.86 3.34
CA MET A 35 -3.32 -0.16 4.27
C MET A 35 -3.36 1.36 4.08
N PHE A 36 -2.39 1.95 3.40
CA PHE A 36 -2.34 3.39 3.16
C PHE A 36 -3.18 3.84 1.95
N ALA A 37 -3.56 2.92 1.08
CA ALA A 37 -4.51 3.18 -0.01
C ALA A 37 -5.88 3.66 0.51
N VAL A 38 -6.25 3.30 1.76
CA VAL A 38 -7.54 3.65 2.38
C VAL A 38 -7.79 5.16 2.43
N GLY A 39 -6.78 5.93 2.81
CA GLY A 39 -7.01 7.35 3.09
C GLY A 39 -6.94 8.30 1.92
N ALA A 40 -6.23 7.96 0.87
CA ALA A 40 -5.87 8.94 -0.13
C ALA A 40 -6.56 8.81 -1.48
N VAL A 41 -7.19 7.70 -1.79
CA VAL A 41 -8.10 7.60 -2.96
C VAL A 41 -9.27 8.57 -2.80
N MET A 42 -9.64 8.86 -1.55
CA MET A 42 -10.83 9.64 -1.19
C MET A 42 -10.59 11.13 -0.89
N LEU A 43 -9.39 11.67 -1.14
CA LEU A 43 -9.09 13.10 -0.97
C LEU A 43 -9.36 13.91 -2.24
N THR A 44 -10.34 13.53 -3.08
CA THR A 44 -10.78 14.41 -4.15
C THR A 44 -11.52 15.60 -3.55
N PRO A 45 -11.19 16.86 -3.90
CA PRO A 45 -11.97 18.02 -3.49
C PRO A 45 -13.39 17.85 -4.00
N GLY A 46 -14.33 17.63 -3.11
CA GLY A 46 -15.74 17.56 -3.44
C GLY A 46 -16.25 18.93 -3.88
N GLY A 47 -16.47 19.07 -5.12
CA GLY A 47 -17.11 20.25 -5.71
C GLY A 47 -17.64 19.91 -7.08
N THR A 48 -18.93 19.59 -7.19
CA THR A 48 -19.76 20.43 -8.05
C THR A 48 -21.17 19.88 -8.19
N THR A 49 -22.11 20.72 -7.89
CA THR A 49 -23.47 20.75 -8.40
C THR A 49 -23.55 20.41 -9.89
N SER A 50 -24.30 19.36 -10.19
CA SER A 50 -24.68 18.97 -11.55
C SER A 50 -25.61 20.03 -12.16
N SER A 51 -25.16 20.64 -13.25
CA SER A 51 -26.05 21.37 -14.19
C SER A 51 -26.37 20.44 -15.37
N PRO A 52 -27.59 20.51 -15.95
CA PRO A 52 -28.00 19.61 -17.00
C PRO A 52 -27.27 19.84 -18.33
N PRO A 53 -27.19 18.84 -19.21
CA PRO A 53 -26.41 18.93 -20.44
C PRO A 53 -27.08 19.82 -21.47
N SER A 54 -26.41 20.89 -21.90
CA SER A 54 -26.74 21.61 -23.11
C SER A 54 -26.03 20.93 -24.29
N ALA A 55 -26.81 20.43 -25.22
CA ALA A 55 -26.35 19.86 -26.47
C ALA A 55 -25.79 20.96 -27.38
N HIS A 56 -24.46 20.97 -27.60
CA HIS A 56 -23.82 21.48 -28.82
C HIS A 56 -22.39 20.87 -28.86
N GLY A 57 -22.11 20.20 -29.96
CA GLY A 57 -20.86 19.49 -30.17
C GLY A 57 -19.63 20.39 -30.10
N GLN A 58 -18.80 20.16 -29.07
CA GLN A 58 -17.42 20.63 -29.01
C GLN A 58 -16.51 19.41 -28.93
N PRO A 59 -15.25 19.49 -29.39
CA PRO A 59 -14.31 18.37 -29.32
C PRO A 59 -14.18 17.90 -27.87
N VAL A 60 -14.16 16.58 -27.66
CA VAL A 60 -14.07 15.93 -26.37
C VAL A 60 -12.77 16.38 -25.71
N GLY A 61 -12.85 17.44 -24.91
CA GLY A 61 -11.72 17.88 -24.05
C GLY A 61 -11.51 16.86 -22.95
N ALA A 62 -10.27 16.76 -22.46
CA ALA A 62 -9.89 15.89 -21.34
C ALA A 62 -10.88 16.05 -20.17
N PRO A 63 -11.25 14.99 -19.44
CA PRO A 63 -12.15 15.04 -18.30
C PRO A 63 -11.73 16.13 -17.31
N ARG A 64 -12.70 16.91 -16.79
CA ARG A 64 -12.41 17.91 -15.76
C ARG A 64 -11.75 17.22 -14.57
N GLY A 65 -10.52 17.67 -14.20
CA GLY A 65 -9.74 17.06 -13.12
C GLY A 65 -8.66 16.08 -13.60
N SER A 66 -8.56 15.76 -14.89
CA SER A 66 -7.40 15.04 -15.40
C SER A 66 -6.12 15.90 -15.27
N ILE A 67 -4.96 15.25 -15.18
CA ILE A 67 -3.67 15.96 -15.06
C ILE A 67 -3.49 16.92 -16.23
N GLU A 68 -3.84 16.53 -17.45
CA GLU A 68 -3.74 17.35 -18.65
C GLU A 68 -4.63 18.60 -18.55
N ALA A 69 -5.89 18.43 -18.08
CA ALA A 69 -6.80 19.54 -17.88
C ALA A 69 -6.30 20.51 -16.80
N LEU A 70 -5.74 19.97 -15.71
CA LEU A 70 -5.17 20.76 -14.62
C LEU A 70 -3.89 21.49 -15.07
N GLN A 71 -3.01 20.84 -15.83
CA GLN A 71 -1.84 21.49 -16.46
C GLN A 71 -2.24 22.65 -17.38
N ALA A 72 -3.24 22.43 -18.24
CA ALA A 72 -3.78 23.48 -19.10
C ALA A 72 -4.37 24.64 -18.29
N ARG A 73 -5.05 24.34 -17.16
CA ARG A 73 -5.59 25.35 -16.25
C ARG A 73 -4.52 26.22 -15.64
N VAL A 74 -3.48 25.61 -15.03
CA VAL A 74 -2.39 26.39 -14.39
C VAL A 74 -1.51 27.13 -15.39
N THR A 75 -1.41 26.65 -16.64
CA THR A 75 -0.73 27.36 -17.72
C THR A 75 -1.49 28.64 -18.10
N ARG A 76 -2.83 28.56 -18.17
CA ARG A 76 -3.68 29.75 -18.47
C ARG A 76 -3.81 30.70 -17.29
N LEU A 77 -3.78 30.16 -16.07
CA LEU A 77 -3.99 30.89 -14.82
C LEU A 77 -2.84 30.60 -13.83
N PRO A 78 -1.64 31.14 -14.09
CA PRO A 78 -0.46 30.79 -13.28
C PRO A 78 -0.51 31.31 -11.83
N LYS A 79 -1.42 32.24 -11.54
CA LYS A 79 -1.68 32.78 -10.19
C LYS A 79 -2.91 32.15 -9.51
N ASP A 80 -3.39 31.01 -9.98
CA ASP A 80 -4.48 30.26 -9.38
C ASP A 80 -3.95 29.23 -8.35
N PRO A 81 -3.99 29.53 -7.03
CA PRO A 81 -3.45 28.62 -6.02
C PRO A 81 -4.23 27.31 -5.96
N GLY A 82 -5.57 27.33 -6.12
CA GLY A 82 -6.41 26.14 -6.11
C GLY A 82 -6.10 25.21 -7.31
N GLY A 83 -5.83 25.78 -8.49
CA GLY A 83 -5.41 25.00 -9.65
C GLY A 83 -4.08 24.28 -9.43
N TRP A 84 -3.10 24.95 -8.84
CA TRP A 84 -1.81 24.33 -8.48
C TRP A 84 -1.95 23.26 -7.39
N ALA A 85 -2.77 23.50 -6.34
CA ALA A 85 -3.04 22.51 -5.30
C ALA A 85 -3.71 21.26 -5.87
N ALA A 86 -4.72 21.42 -6.73
CA ALA A 86 -5.40 20.32 -7.39
C ALA A 86 -4.46 19.51 -8.30
N LEU A 87 -3.58 20.19 -9.06
CA LEU A 87 -2.57 19.51 -9.88
C LEU A 87 -1.58 18.72 -9.03
N GLY A 88 -1.13 19.29 -7.91
CA GLY A 88 -0.26 18.61 -6.97
C GLY A 88 -0.89 17.36 -6.39
N MET A 89 -2.15 17.44 -5.96
CA MET A 89 -2.90 16.30 -5.46
C MET A 89 -3.11 15.21 -6.53
N ALA A 90 -3.40 15.61 -7.78
CA ALA A 90 -3.53 14.67 -8.88
C ALA A 90 -2.22 13.91 -9.14
N TYR A 91 -1.07 14.58 -9.02
CA TYR A 91 0.24 13.90 -9.10
C TYR A 91 0.50 12.98 -7.91
N VAL A 92 0.13 13.34 -6.68
CA VAL A 92 0.21 12.43 -5.52
C VAL A 92 -0.60 11.16 -5.81
N GLN A 93 -1.81 11.31 -6.32
CA GLN A 93 -2.66 10.17 -6.65
C GLN A 93 -2.07 9.31 -7.79
N GLN A 94 -1.55 9.94 -8.84
CA GLN A 94 -0.88 9.22 -9.93
C GLN A 94 0.32 8.42 -9.41
N ALA A 95 1.18 9.03 -8.59
CA ALA A 95 2.35 8.36 -8.03
C ALA A 95 1.99 7.11 -7.23
N ARG A 96 0.87 7.14 -6.52
CA ARG A 96 0.37 5.99 -5.73
C ARG A 96 -0.13 4.85 -6.58
N THR A 97 -0.77 5.15 -7.71
CA THR A 97 -1.32 4.13 -8.62
C THR A 97 -0.26 3.56 -9.57
N THR A 98 0.75 4.36 -9.93
CA THR A 98 1.80 3.95 -10.88
C THR A 98 3.09 3.53 -10.20
N ALA A 99 3.24 3.81 -8.89
CA ALA A 99 4.48 3.65 -8.13
C ALA A 99 5.69 4.37 -8.77
N ASP A 100 5.47 5.51 -9.48
CA ASP A 100 6.52 6.31 -10.11
C ASP A 100 7.04 7.42 -9.17
N PRO A 101 8.24 7.27 -8.57
CA PRO A 101 8.78 8.25 -7.63
C PRO A 101 8.98 9.65 -8.24
N ALA A 102 9.28 9.74 -9.54
CA ALA A 102 9.46 11.03 -10.22
C ALA A 102 8.19 11.89 -10.24
N THR A 103 7.03 11.26 -10.05
CA THR A 103 5.75 11.96 -9.94
C THR A 103 5.61 12.70 -8.61
N TYR A 104 6.26 12.23 -7.52
CA TYR A 104 6.27 12.94 -6.23
C TYR A 104 6.96 14.31 -6.32
N ASP A 105 8.04 14.43 -7.12
CA ASP A 105 8.73 15.72 -7.31
C ASP A 105 7.86 16.70 -8.08
N ARG A 106 7.08 16.21 -9.05
CA ARG A 106 6.08 17.03 -9.77
C ARG A 106 4.96 17.48 -8.83
N ALA A 107 4.48 16.58 -7.95
CA ALA A 107 3.50 16.92 -6.92
C ALA A 107 4.03 18.02 -6.00
N GLU A 108 5.24 17.84 -5.45
CA GLU A 108 5.85 18.80 -4.56
C GLU A 108 6.02 20.18 -5.22
N LYS A 109 6.51 20.21 -6.45
CA LYS A 109 6.66 21.46 -7.20
C LYS A 109 5.31 22.18 -7.36
N ALA A 110 4.25 21.48 -7.74
CA ALA A 110 2.93 22.07 -7.90
C ALA A 110 2.37 22.61 -6.58
N LEU A 111 2.47 21.82 -5.48
CA LEU A 111 2.00 22.23 -4.15
C LEU A 111 2.79 23.42 -3.59
N ARG A 112 4.12 23.43 -3.75
CA ARG A 112 4.95 24.56 -3.35
C ARG A 112 4.65 25.81 -4.18
N THR A 113 4.32 25.66 -5.47
CA THR A 113 3.87 26.77 -6.31
C THR A 113 2.56 27.33 -5.78
N SER A 114 1.58 26.48 -5.44
CA SER A 114 0.34 26.91 -4.79
C SER A 114 0.60 27.73 -3.53
N LEU A 115 1.44 27.21 -2.62
CA LEU A 115 1.83 27.91 -1.38
C LEU A 115 2.63 29.21 -1.64
N SER A 116 3.34 29.33 -2.74
CA SER A 116 4.04 30.58 -3.09
C SER A 116 3.10 31.64 -3.61
N VAL A 117 2.02 31.24 -4.29
CA VAL A 117 0.95 32.14 -4.79
C VAL A 117 0.06 32.61 -3.65
N GLN A 118 -0.29 31.70 -2.74
CA GLN A 118 -1.08 32.00 -1.54
C GLN A 118 -0.42 31.34 -0.34
N ARG A 119 0.20 32.15 0.54
CA ARG A 119 1.00 31.67 1.69
C ARG A 119 0.13 31.29 2.88
N ASP A 120 -0.93 32.06 3.11
CA ASP A 120 -1.79 31.91 4.27
C ASP A 120 -3.16 31.36 3.85
N ASP A 121 -3.78 30.60 4.73
CA ASP A 121 -5.10 29.99 4.51
C ASP A 121 -5.24 29.16 3.21
N ASN A 122 -4.13 28.57 2.75
CA ASN A 122 -4.10 27.71 1.58
C ASN A 122 -4.30 26.23 1.98
N THR A 123 -5.47 25.95 2.54
CA THR A 123 -5.82 24.64 3.10
C THR A 123 -5.65 23.51 2.09
N ASP A 124 -6.01 23.72 0.82
CA ASP A 124 -5.89 22.68 -0.21
C ASP A 124 -4.44 22.27 -0.46
N ALA A 125 -3.52 23.25 -0.51
CA ALA A 125 -2.11 22.95 -0.67
C ALA A 125 -1.50 22.34 0.61
N GLU A 126 -1.95 22.73 1.79
CA GLU A 126 -1.54 22.15 3.07
C GLU A 126 -1.97 20.70 3.20
N ILE A 127 -3.22 20.36 2.81
CA ILE A 127 -3.74 18.99 2.70
C ILE A 127 -2.88 18.20 1.69
N GLY A 128 -2.61 18.79 0.52
CA GLY A 128 -1.78 18.18 -0.51
C GLY A 128 -0.36 17.87 -0.04
N MET A 129 0.29 18.79 0.69
CA MET A 129 1.62 18.56 1.27
C MET A 129 1.59 17.47 2.34
N GLY A 130 0.53 17.40 3.15
CA GLY A 130 0.31 16.33 4.11
C GLY A 130 0.15 14.96 3.42
N ALA A 131 -0.66 14.90 2.37
CA ALA A 131 -0.85 13.69 1.56
C ALA A 131 0.44 13.25 0.84
N LEU A 132 1.23 14.20 0.33
CA LEU A 132 2.53 13.93 -0.29
C LEU A 132 3.54 13.39 0.74
N ALA A 133 3.63 14.01 1.91
CA ALA A 133 4.50 13.54 2.99
C ALA A 133 4.12 12.12 3.43
N ALA A 134 2.83 11.86 3.57
CA ALA A 134 2.31 10.53 3.87
C ALA A 134 2.65 9.51 2.76
N ALA A 135 2.53 9.89 1.49
CA ALA A 135 2.89 9.04 0.36
C ALA A 135 4.39 8.71 0.28
N ARG A 136 5.23 9.59 0.82
CA ARG A 136 6.67 9.37 1.02
C ARG A 136 7.02 8.70 2.37
N HIS A 137 6.02 8.26 3.13
CA HIS A 137 6.15 7.67 4.47
C HIS A 137 6.79 8.60 5.52
N ASP A 138 6.83 9.91 5.26
CA ASP A 138 7.21 10.92 6.27
C ASP A 138 5.98 11.35 7.08
N PHE A 139 5.54 10.46 7.98
CA PHE A 139 4.34 10.69 8.79
C PHE A 139 4.49 11.83 9.82
N PRO A 140 5.69 12.10 10.39
CA PRO A 140 5.90 13.31 11.16
C PRO A 140 5.66 14.60 10.36
N ALA A 141 6.11 14.67 9.08
CA ALA A 141 5.80 15.81 8.22
C ALA A 141 4.32 15.85 7.84
N ALA A 142 3.71 14.69 7.54
CA ALA A 142 2.27 14.60 7.26
C ALA A 142 1.45 15.18 8.43
N LEU A 143 1.80 14.83 9.68
CA LEU A 143 1.16 15.35 10.87
C LEU A 143 1.32 16.87 11.02
N ARG A 144 2.51 17.41 10.73
CA ARG A 144 2.73 18.87 10.79
C ARG A 144 1.83 19.61 9.80
N TRP A 145 1.76 19.13 8.56
CA TRP A 145 0.92 19.71 7.51
C TRP A 145 -0.58 19.56 7.81
N ALA A 146 -1.00 18.39 8.29
CA ALA A 146 -2.39 18.14 8.66
C ALA A 146 -2.85 19.06 9.80
N ARG A 147 -2.02 19.25 10.83
CA ARG A 147 -2.30 20.20 11.92
C ARG A 147 -2.40 21.64 11.41
N LYS A 148 -1.54 22.03 10.47
CA LYS A 148 -1.63 23.35 9.84
C LYS A 148 -2.95 23.48 9.09
N ALA A 149 -3.31 22.51 8.26
CA ALA A 149 -4.56 22.51 7.48
C ALA A 149 -5.81 22.55 8.39
N THR A 150 -5.84 21.80 9.50
CA THR A 150 -6.96 21.85 10.46
C THR A 150 -7.03 23.16 11.23
N SER A 151 -5.90 23.84 11.45
CA SER A 151 -5.87 25.18 12.05
C SER A 151 -6.34 26.24 11.07
N SER A 152 -5.91 26.18 9.80
CA SER A 152 -6.36 27.09 8.73
C SER A 152 -7.85 26.90 8.41
N SER A 153 -8.35 25.65 8.49
CA SER A 153 -9.75 25.34 8.20
C SER A 153 -10.33 24.27 9.15
N PRO A 154 -10.85 24.68 10.33
CA PRO A 154 -11.38 23.76 11.34
C PRO A 154 -12.63 22.98 10.91
N TYR A 155 -13.22 23.31 9.77
CA TYR A 155 -14.40 22.66 9.21
C TYR A 155 -14.08 21.84 7.95
N SER A 156 -12.79 21.63 7.65
CA SER A 156 -12.36 20.83 6.50
C SER A 156 -12.31 19.34 6.87
N SER A 157 -13.30 18.56 6.45
CA SER A 157 -13.31 17.10 6.61
C SER A 157 -12.03 16.46 6.00
N SER A 158 -11.58 16.93 4.84
CA SER A 158 -10.37 16.42 4.17
C SER A 158 -9.09 16.67 5.00
N ALA A 159 -8.99 17.79 5.72
CA ALA A 159 -7.85 18.07 6.60
C ALA A 159 -7.80 17.09 7.77
N TYR A 160 -8.95 16.78 8.38
CA TYR A 160 -9.05 15.75 9.41
C TYR A 160 -8.76 14.34 8.88
N GLY A 161 -9.06 14.07 7.61
CA GLY A 161 -8.67 12.80 6.98
C GLY A 161 -7.15 12.59 6.96
N VAL A 162 -6.38 13.60 6.53
CA VAL A 162 -4.91 13.52 6.56
C VAL A 162 -4.38 13.46 7.99
N LEU A 163 -5.03 14.16 8.93
CA LEU A 163 -4.67 14.15 10.34
C LEU A 163 -4.86 12.74 10.94
N ALA A 164 -6.00 12.11 10.68
CA ALA A 164 -6.30 10.75 11.12
C ALA A 164 -5.30 9.73 10.57
N ASP A 165 -5.01 9.81 9.26
CA ASP A 165 -4.04 8.92 8.62
C ASP A 165 -2.64 9.08 9.23
N ALA A 166 -2.19 10.32 9.48
CA ALA A 166 -0.89 10.58 10.09
C ALA A 166 -0.83 10.05 11.54
N TYR A 167 -1.86 10.28 12.35
CA TYR A 167 -1.92 9.74 13.71
C TYR A 167 -1.93 8.21 13.73
N THR A 168 -2.70 7.57 12.86
CA THR A 168 -2.74 6.11 12.73
C THR A 168 -1.35 5.53 12.46
N GLN A 169 -0.63 6.08 11.50
CA GLN A 169 0.71 5.61 11.13
C GLN A 169 1.78 5.91 12.19
N LEU A 170 1.53 6.90 13.04
CA LEU A 170 2.36 7.23 14.20
C LEU A 170 1.96 6.45 15.46
N GLY A 171 1.08 5.46 15.38
CA GLY A 171 0.62 4.66 16.51
C GLY A 171 -0.18 5.44 17.55
N ARG A 172 -0.68 6.62 17.19
CA ARG A 172 -1.48 7.51 18.04
C ARG A 172 -2.96 7.27 17.78
N TYR A 173 -3.43 6.07 18.17
CA TYR A 173 -4.75 5.58 17.77
C TYR A 173 -5.91 6.36 18.38
N ASP A 174 -5.78 6.84 19.62
CA ASP A 174 -6.84 7.62 20.27
C ASP A 174 -7.05 8.96 19.56
N GLU A 175 -5.95 9.65 19.22
CA GLU A 175 -6.04 10.90 18.46
C GLU A 175 -6.47 10.67 17.01
N ALA A 176 -6.13 9.51 16.44
CA ALA A 176 -6.64 9.13 15.13
C ALA A 176 -8.17 8.99 15.14
N ASP A 177 -8.73 8.37 16.19
CA ASP A 177 -10.17 8.21 16.35
C ASP A 177 -10.90 9.53 16.54
N GLU A 178 -10.35 10.42 17.36
CA GLU A 178 -10.90 11.78 17.51
C GLU A 178 -10.94 12.51 16.16
N ALA A 179 -9.86 12.37 15.36
CA ALA A 179 -9.80 12.98 14.04
C ALA A 179 -10.80 12.34 13.06
N VAL A 180 -10.97 11.00 13.09
CA VAL A 180 -11.96 10.27 12.29
C VAL A 180 -13.39 10.67 12.70
N GLN A 181 -13.67 10.76 14.01
CA GLN A 181 -14.97 11.20 14.49
C GLN A 181 -15.28 12.61 13.99
N LYS A 182 -14.33 13.54 14.14
CA LYS A 182 -14.50 14.91 13.65
C LYS A 182 -14.69 14.98 12.15
N MET A 183 -13.94 14.19 11.39
CA MET A 183 -14.12 14.07 9.94
C MET A 183 -15.53 13.60 9.58
N THR A 184 -16.05 12.58 10.27
CA THR A 184 -17.36 11.98 10.03
C THR A 184 -18.49 12.93 10.42
N ASP A 185 -18.36 13.64 11.54
CA ASP A 185 -19.34 14.65 11.98
C ASP A 185 -19.46 15.80 10.98
N LEU A 186 -18.33 16.22 10.39
CA LEU A 186 -18.32 17.28 9.38
C LEU A 186 -18.88 16.80 8.06
N ARG A 187 -18.58 15.56 7.66
CA ARG A 187 -19.01 15.00 6.37
C ARG A 187 -19.02 13.47 6.41
N PRO A 188 -20.18 12.84 6.60
CA PRO A 188 -20.33 11.37 6.60
C PRO A 188 -20.38 10.83 5.16
N ASP A 189 -19.24 10.88 4.44
CA ASP A 189 -19.08 10.39 3.08
C ASP A 189 -18.29 9.08 3.02
N ALA A 190 -18.06 8.57 1.81
CA ALA A 190 -17.33 7.33 1.60
C ALA A 190 -15.95 7.35 2.26
N ALA A 191 -15.25 8.48 2.20
CA ALA A 191 -13.90 8.63 2.74
C ALA A 191 -13.85 8.58 4.27
N SER A 192 -14.78 9.27 4.95
CA SER A 192 -14.88 9.29 6.41
C SER A 192 -15.33 7.95 6.96
N LEU A 193 -16.33 7.32 6.32
CA LEU A 193 -16.86 6.00 6.70
C LEU A 193 -15.80 4.90 6.52
N ALA A 194 -14.97 4.98 5.48
CA ALA A 194 -13.86 4.06 5.28
C ALA A 194 -12.80 4.14 6.39
N ARG A 195 -12.43 5.36 6.82
CA ARG A 195 -11.50 5.54 7.95
C ARG A 195 -12.08 5.08 9.27
N ALA A 196 -13.36 5.35 9.51
CA ALA A 196 -14.07 4.81 10.67
C ALA A 196 -14.12 3.28 10.65
N SER A 197 -14.35 2.66 9.49
CA SER A 197 -14.25 1.21 9.31
C SER A 197 -12.89 0.67 9.75
N TYR A 198 -11.82 1.30 9.27
CA TYR A 198 -10.46 0.90 9.60
C TYR A 198 -10.10 1.08 11.09
N ALA A 199 -10.59 2.14 11.73
CA ALA A 199 -10.42 2.34 13.17
C ALA A 199 -11.03 1.19 14.00
N PHE A 200 -12.21 0.68 13.61
CA PHE A 200 -12.83 -0.48 14.23
C PHE A 200 -12.10 -1.80 13.90
N GLU A 201 -11.59 -1.95 12.68
CA GLU A 201 -10.78 -3.11 12.29
C GLU A 201 -9.50 -3.21 13.13
N LEU A 202 -8.80 -2.10 13.35
CA LEU A 202 -7.61 -2.05 14.22
C LEU A 202 -7.91 -2.48 15.66
N ARG A 203 -9.14 -2.29 16.13
CA ARG A 203 -9.60 -2.73 17.45
C ARG A 203 -10.19 -4.14 17.45
N GLY A 204 -10.18 -4.82 16.32
CA GLY A 204 -10.70 -6.17 16.16
C GLY A 204 -12.23 -6.25 16.09
N ASP A 205 -12.95 -5.13 16.03
CA ASP A 205 -14.40 -5.10 15.80
C ASP A 205 -14.70 -5.16 14.29
N THR A 206 -14.49 -6.36 13.71
CA THR A 206 -14.74 -6.60 12.28
C THR A 206 -16.22 -6.46 11.91
N GLY A 207 -17.13 -6.60 12.86
CA GLY A 207 -18.57 -6.39 12.65
C GLY A 207 -18.90 -4.93 12.34
N GLN A 208 -18.44 -4.01 13.18
CA GLN A 208 -18.60 -2.57 12.95
C GLN A 208 -17.80 -2.09 11.75
N ALA A 209 -16.58 -2.60 11.57
CA ALA A 209 -15.76 -2.29 10.40
C ALA A 209 -16.52 -2.61 9.10
N ARG A 210 -17.08 -3.81 9.00
CA ARG A 210 -17.88 -4.24 7.84
C ARG A 210 -19.14 -3.39 7.65
N ALA A 211 -19.87 -3.07 8.72
CA ALA A 211 -21.07 -2.24 8.62
C ALA A 211 -20.75 -0.84 8.09
N LEU A 212 -19.66 -0.22 8.56
CA LEU A 212 -19.21 1.08 8.09
C LEU A 212 -18.68 1.03 6.66
N MET A 213 -17.95 -0.03 6.27
CA MET A 213 -17.46 -0.18 4.91
C MET A 213 -18.59 -0.40 3.89
N ARG A 214 -19.67 -1.11 4.26
CA ARG A 214 -20.88 -1.19 3.43
C ARG A 214 -21.56 0.16 3.25
N ARG A 215 -21.59 0.98 4.30
CA ARG A 215 -22.08 2.36 4.19
C ARG A 215 -21.17 3.22 3.31
N SER A 216 -19.83 3.05 3.43
CA SER A 216 -18.85 3.68 2.53
C SER A 216 -19.12 3.30 1.07
N LEU A 217 -19.32 2.01 0.79
CA LEU A 217 -19.67 1.52 -0.55
C LEU A 217 -20.97 2.14 -1.08
N ALA A 218 -22.00 2.25 -0.24
CA ALA A 218 -23.27 2.88 -0.62
C ALA A 218 -23.14 4.39 -0.90
N ALA A 219 -22.15 5.05 -0.29
CA ALA A 219 -21.83 6.46 -0.49
C ALA A 219 -20.77 6.69 -1.59
N ALA A 220 -20.23 5.62 -2.19
CA ALA A 220 -19.19 5.69 -3.21
C ALA A 220 -19.68 6.45 -4.45
N ALA A 221 -18.92 7.46 -4.87
CA ALA A 221 -19.28 8.32 -5.99
C ALA A 221 -18.51 7.96 -7.28
N THR A 222 -17.43 7.23 -7.18
CA THR A 222 -16.55 6.87 -8.30
C THR A 222 -16.32 5.37 -8.37
N PRO A 223 -15.97 4.82 -9.56
CA PRO A 223 -15.56 3.42 -9.68
C PRO A 223 -14.38 3.06 -8.75
N ALA A 224 -13.45 3.98 -8.53
CA ALA A 224 -12.32 3.78 -7.62
C ALA A 224 -12.75 3.66 -6.15
N ASP A 225 -13.73 4.47 -5.70
CA ASP A 225 -14.30 4.35 -4.36
C ASP A 225 -15.00 3.01 -4.16
N MET A 226 -15.74 2.56 -5.18
CA MET A 226 -16.41 1.25 -5.17
C MET A 226 -15.40 0.11 -5.11
N ALA A 227 -14.37 0.15 -5.96
CA ALA A 227 -13.31 -0.83 -5.99
C ALA A 227 -12.60 -0.95 -4.63
N PHE A 228 -12.25 0.18 -4.05
CA PHE A 228 -11.66 0.25 -2.73
C PHE A 228 -12.55 -0.39 -1.65
N ALA A 229 -13.83 0.00 -1.58
CA ALA A 229 -14.74 -0.55 -0.58
C ALA A 229 -14.96 -2.06 -0.74
N HIS A 230 -15.08 -2.55 -1.97
CA HIS A 230 -15.13 -3.99 -2.25
C HIS A 230 -13.85 -4.72 -1.86
N ASN A 231 -12.67 -4.10 -2.06
CA ASN A 231 -11.40 -4.70 -1.66
C ASN A 231 -11.32 -4.88 -0.13
N VAL A 232 -11.70 -3.85 0.64
CA VAL A 232 -11.71 -3.93 2.12
C VAL A 232 -12.73 -4.95 2.61
N LEU A 233 -13.94 -4.99 2.03
CA LEU A 233 -14.94 -6.01 2.37
C LEU A 233 -14.43 -7.42 2.10
N ALA A 234 -13.75 -7.64 0.98
CA ALA A 234 -13.14 -8.92 0.64
C ALA A 234 -12.02 -9.30 1.63
N ALA A 235 -11.19 -8.35 2.06
CA ALA A 235 -10.17 -8.60 3.07
C ALA A 235 -10.78 -8.99 4.42
N LEU A 236 -11.85 -8.32 4.85
CA LEU A 236 -12.61 -8.68 6.05
C LEU A 236 -13.26 -10.07 5.93
N ASP A 237 -13.71 -10.46 4.73
CA ASP A 237 -14.24 -11.79 4.47
C ASP A 237 -13.17 -12.88 4.58
N LEU A 238 -11.94 -12.60 4.13
CA LEU A 238 -10.81 -13.52 4.32
C LEU A 238 -10.45 -13.69 5.80
N GLN A 239 -10.41 -12.62 6.57
CA GLN A 239 -10.19 -12.68 8.03
C GLN A 239 -11.25 -13.52 8.76
N ASP A 240 -12.50 -13.49 8.27
CA ASP A 240 -13.61 -14.30 8.81
C ASP A 240 -13.68 -15.71 8.19
N ALA A 241 -12.61 -16.16 7.50
CA ALA A 241 -12.51 -17.46 6.81
C ALA A 241 -13.65 -17.70 5.79
N ALA A 242 -14.12 -16.68 5.12
CA ALA A 242 -15.19 -16.70 4.13
C ALA A 242 -14.66 -16.42 2.68
N PRO A 243 -13.75 -17.23 2.13
CA PRO A 243 -13.07 -16.90 0.86
C PRO A 243 -14.04 -16.87 -0.34
N ARG A 244 -15.19 -17.56 -0.29
CA ARG A 244 -16.19 -17.43 -1.36
C ARG A 244 -16.88 -16.07 -1.35
N ALA A 245 -17.14 -15.50 -0.17
CA ALA A 245 -17.65 -14.13 -0.05
C ALA A 245 -16.61 -13.13 -0.54
N ALA A 246 -15.34 -13.29 -0.17
CA ALA A 246 -14.25 -12.48 -0.67
C ALA A 246 -14.15 -12.51 -2.21
N LEU A 247 -14.34 -13.68 -2.84
CA LEU A 247 -14.41 -13.77 -4.32
C LEU A 247 -15.56 -12.95 -4.90
N ALA A 248 -16.74 -12.98 -4.28
CA ALA A 248 -17.89 -12.23 -4.76
C ALA A 248 -17.64 -10.72 -4.67
N GLU A 249 -17.07 -10.25 -3.56
CA GLU A 249 -16.69 -8.84 -3.39
C GLU A 249 -15.63 -8.42 -4.40
N THR A 250 -14.53 -9.18 -4.55
CA THR A 250 -13.47 -8.81 -5.52
C THR A 250 -13.98 -8.83 -6.96
N GLN A 251 -14.86 -9.75 -7.33
CA GLN A 251 -15.50 -9.76 -8.64
C GLN A 251 -16.39 -8.54 -8.86
N ALA A 252 -17.09 -8.08 -7.82
CA ALA A 252 -17.92 -6.87 -7.89
C ALA A 252 -17.04 -5.62 -8.12
N GLY A 253 -15.94 -5.49 -7.38
CA GLY A 253 -14.99 -4.39 -7.56
C GLY A 253 -14.35 -4.38 -8.95
N LEU A 254 -13.88 -5.55 -9.42
CA LEU A 254 -13.25 -5.69 -10.74
C LEU A 254 -14.19 -5.46 -11.94
N ARG A 255 -15.52 -5.53 -11.74
CA ARG A 255 -16.47 -5.07 -12.78
C ARG A 255 -16.45 -3.56 -12.94
N ALA A 256 -16.18 -2.82 -11.88
CA ALA A 256 -16.08 -1.35 -11.92
C ALA A 256 -14.68 -0.88 -12.36
N THR A 257 -13.63 -1.60 -11.96
CA THR A 257 -12.20 -1.30 -12.23
C THR A 257 -11.46 -2.58 -12.59
N PRO A 258 -11.49 -3.05 -13.86
CA PRO A 258 -10.90 -4.33 -14.25
C PRO A 258 -9.39 -4.45 -14.00
N ASP A 259 -8.68 -3.32 -14.03
CA ASP A 259 -7.22 -3.24 -13.87
C ASP A 259 -6.82 -2.76 -12.45
N ASP A 260 -7.59 -3.09 -11.41
CA ASP A 260 -7.23 -2.78 -10.04
C ASP A 260 -6.34 -3.88 -9.46
N SER A 261 -5.05 -3.56 -9.26
CA SER A 261 -4.06 -4.54 -8.80
C SER A 261 -4.30 -5.03 -7.37
N ALA A 262 -4.89 -4.20 -6.50
CA ALA A 262 -5.19 -4.60 -5.13
C ALA A 262 -6.37 -5.59 -5.07
N LEU A 263 -7.41 -5.38 -5.88
CA LEU A 263 -8.51 -6.34 -6.03
C LEU A 263 -8.05 -7.67 -6.64
N LEU A 264 -7.13 -7.63 -7.61
CA LEU A 264 -6.54 -8.83 -8.20
C LEU A 264 -5.73 -9.62 -7.15
N GLU A 265 -4.92 -8.95 -6.33
CA GLU A 265 -4.20 -9.59 -5.24
C GLU A 265 -5.15 -10.22 -4.21
N THR A 266 -6.16 -9.47 -3.75
CA THR A 266 -7.12 -10.00 -2.78
C THR A 266 -7.90 -11.18 -3.35
N ARG A 267 -8.21 -11.18 -4.67
CA ARG A 267 -8.81 -12.32 -5.35
C ARG A 267 -7.86 -13.51 -5.44
N ALA A 268 -6.57 -13.26 -5.66
CA ALA A 268 -5.55 -14.31 -5.62
C ALA A 268 -5.50 -14.99 -4.25
N ARG A 269 -5.52 -14.22 -3.16
CA ARG A 269 -5.58 -14.76 -1.79
C ARG A 269 -6.86 -15.55 -1.53
N ALA A 270 -8.00 -15.10 -2.05
CA ALA A 270 -9.26 -15.84 -1.94
C ALA A 270 -9.22 -17.17 -2.73
N HIS A 271 -8.64 -17.19 -3.94
CA HIS A 271 -8.40 -18.41 -4.70
C HIS A 271 -7.43 -19.35 -3.99
N GLN A 272 -6.35 -18.81 -3.40
CA GLN A 272 -5.41 -19.59 -2.58
C GLN A 272 -6.12 -20.26 -1.39
N ALA A 273 -6.95 -19.51 -0.66
CA ALA A 273 -7.72 -20.07 0.48
C ALA A 273 -8.72 -21.15 0.07
N LEU A 274 -9.15 -21.18 -1.18
CA LEU A 274 -10.00 -22.22 -1.76
C LEU A 274 -9.19 -23.39 -2.40
N GLY A 275 -7.87 -23.32 -2.39
CA GLY A 275 -6.99 -24.32 -3.03
C GLY A 275 -6.87 -24.18 -4.55
N ASP A 276 -7.43 -23.12 -5.15
CA ASP A 276 -7.37 -22.88 -6.61
C ASP A 276 -6.08 -22.14 -6.97
N THR A 277 -4.96 -22.83 -6.81
CA THR A 277 -3.60 -22.26 -6.97
C THR A 277 -3.33 -21.74 -8.38
N THR A 278 -3.95 -22.33 -9.41
CA THR A 278 -3.79 -21.87 -10.79
C THR A 278 -4.36 -20.48 -10.99
N LYS A 279 -5.56 -20.21 -10.47
CA LYS A 279 -6.18 -18.89 -10.56
C LYS A 279 -5.47 -17.90 -9.66
N ALA A 280 -5.04 -18.30 -8.45
CA ALA A 280 -4.26 -17.46 -7.56
C ALA A 280 -2.99 -16.93 -8.24
N ILE A 281 -2.21 -17.80 -8.87
CA ILE A 281 -1.00 -17.41 -9.62
C ILE A 281 -1.34 -16.49 -10.80
N ALA A 282 -2.42 -16.75 -11.52
CA ALA A 282 -2.84 -15.91 -12.64
C ALA A 282 -3.19 -14.48 -12.18
N ASP A 283 -3.92 -14.35 -11.08
CA ASP A 283 -4.32 -13.06 -10.52
C ASP A 283 -3.12 -12.28 -9.95
N TYR A 284 -2.22 -12.93 -9.23
CA TYR A 284 -0.96 -12.28 -8.79
C TYR A 284 -0.13 -11.78 -9.97
N ARG A 285 0.01 -12.58 -11.05
CA ARG A 285 0.72 -12.15 -12.26
C ARG A 285 0.05 -10.96 -12.93
N ALA A 286 -1.28 -10.94 -12.98
CA ALA A 286 -2.02 -9.80 -13.50
C ALA A 286 -1.81 -8.53 -12.63
N ALA A 287 -1.85 -8.67 -11.30
CA ALA A 287 -1.55 -7.57 -10.39
C ALA A 287 -0.13 -7.01 -10.59
N ILE A 288 0.87 -7.89 -10.69
CA ILE A 288 2.28 -7.51 -10.93
C ILE A 288 2.46 -6.83 -12.29
N ALA A 289 1.74 -7.26 -13.31
CA ALA A 289 1.82 -6.67 -14.66
C ALA A 289 1.29 -5.22 -14.67
N ILE A 290 0.32 -4.91 -13.80
CA ILE A 290 -0.22 -3.55 -13.61
C ILE A 290 0.72 -2.72 -12.74
N ALA A 291 1.06 -3.24 -11.56
CA ALA A 291 1.94 -2.60 -10.59
C ALA A 291 2.77 -3.67 -9.85
N PRO A 292 4.09 -3.76 -10.10
CA PRO A 292 4.97 -4.71 -9.42
C PRO A 292 5.28 -4.26 -7.99
N LEU A 293 4.24 -4.16 -7.15
CA LEU A 293 4.37 -3.77 -5.75
C LEU A 293 5.03 -4.88 -4.92
N ALA A 294 5.72 -4.52 -3.84
CA ALA A 294 6.48 -5.47 -3.03
C ALA A 294 5.60 -6.64 -2.51
N HIS A 295 4.39 -6.34 -2.01
CA HIS A 295 3.48 -7.36 -1.51
C HIS A 295 2.93 -8.29 -2.62
N HIS A 296 2.74 -7.82 -3.86
CA HIS A 296 2.35 -8.69 -4.98
C HIS A 296 3.46 -9.68 -5.32
N LEU A 297 4.72 -9.19 -5.36
CA LEU A 297 5.90 -10.00 -5.65
C LEU A 297 6.15 -11.00 -4.53
N LEU A 298 6.07 -10.56 -3.27
CA LEU A 298 6.24 -11.41 -2.10
C LEU A 298 5.16 -12.49 -2.04
N GLY A 299 3.88 -12.10 -2.17
CA GLY A 299 2.77 -13.04 -2.14
C GLY A 299 2.85 -14.11 -3.24
N LEU A 300 3.22 -13.74 -4.48
CA LEU A 300 3.44 -14.72 -5.55
C LEU A 300 4.66 -15.61 -5.28
N GLY A 301 5.77 -15.03 -4.83
CA GLY A 301 6.98 -15.77 -4.53
C GLY A 301 6.75 -16.82 -3.44
N GLU A 302 6.13 -16.44 -2.35
CA GLU A 302 5.81 -17.35 -1.24
C GLU A 302 4.79 -18.42 -1.61
N LEU A 303 3.78 -18.08 -2.43
CA LEU A 303 2.85 -19.07 -2.96
C LEU A 303 3.59 -20.09 -3.87
N GLN A 304 4.49 -19.65 -4.73
CA GLN A 304 5.28 -20.54 -5.56
C GLN A 304 6.22 -21.41 -4.73
N GLN A 305 6.85 -20.85 -3.70
CA GLN A 305 7.70 -21.60 -2.77
C GLN A 305 6.90 -22.68 -2.03
N SER A 306 5.69 -22.36 -1.54
CA SER A 306 4.82 -23.34 -0.87
C SER A 306 4.38 -24.50 -1.77
N LEU A 307 4.35 -24.26 -3.08
CA LEU A 307 4.05 -25.26 -4.12
C LEU A 307 5.27 -26.04 -4.60
N GLY A 308 6.44 -25.88 -3.96
CA GLY A 308 7.69 -26.55 -4.37
C GLY A 308 8.29 -26.03 -5.68
N ARG A 309 8.07 -24.74 -6.00
CA ARG A 309 8.59 -24.09 -7.22
C ARG A 309 9.59 -23.00 -6.89
N PRO A 310 10.74 -23.33 -6.27
CA PRO A 310 11.69 -22.35 -5.75
C PRO A 310 12.30 -21.46 -6.84
N ASP A 311 12.54 -22.00 -8.06
CA ASP A 311 13.11 -21.20 -9.16
C ASP A 311 12.16 -20.08 -9.58
N GLN A 312 10.85 -20.35 -9.63
CA GLN A 312 9.85 -19.32 -9.95
C GLN A 312 9.70 -18.30 -8.81
N ALA A 313 9.79 -18.74 -7.56
CA ALA A 313 9.79 -17.85 -6.41
C ALA A 313 10.98 -16.90 -6.45
N GLU A 314 12.17 -17.42 -6.79
CA GLU A 314 13.42 -16.65 -6.87
C GLU A 314 13.34 -15.52 -7.93
N GLU A 315 12.63 -15.71 -9.03
CA GLU A 315 12.40 -14.63 -10.01
C GLU A 315 11.73 -13.41 -9.37
N ASN A 316 10.71 -13.63 -8.52
CA ASN A 316 10.02 -12.54 -7.81
C ASN A 316 10.90 -11.95 -6.69
N TYR A 317 11.63 -12.80 -5.97
CA TYR A 317 12.55 -12.38 -4.91
C TYR A 317 13.72 -11.56 -5.45
N ALA A 318 14.20 -11.85 -6.66
CA ALA A 318 15.22 -11.05 -7.32
C ALA A 318 14.72 -9.63 -7.65
N LEU A 319 13.45 -9.50 -8.05
CA LEU A 319 12.83 -8.17 -8.27
C LEU A 319 12.69 -7.40 -6.95
N LEU A 320 12.26 -8.06 -5.86
CA LEU A 320 12.19 -7.44 -4.53
C LEU A 320 13.55 -6.92 -4.09
N ARG A 321 14.61 -7.73 -4.21
CA ARG A 321 15.97 -7.28 -3.88
C ARG A 321 16.45 -6.13 -4.76
N ALA A 322 16.02 -6.07 -6.01
CA ALA A 322 16.35 -4.94 -6.91
C ALA A 322 15.63 -3.65 -6.46
N GLN A 323 14.37 -3.75 -6.11
CA GLN A 323 13.58 -2.61 -5.57
C GLN A 323 14.18 -2.11 -4.26
N ASP A 324 14.56 -3.02 -3.35
CA ASP A 324 15.17 -2.67 -2.06
C ASP A 324 16.49 -1.90 -2.23
N ARG A 325 17.36 -2.32 -3.17
CA ARG A 325 18.59 -1.58 -3.48
C ARG A 325 18.33 -0.17 -3.99
N ILE A 326 17.29 0.03 -4.80
CA ILE A 326 16.93 1.36 -5.33
C ILE A 326 16.41 2.24 -4.18
N ARG A 327 15.55 1.69 -3.33
CA ARG A 327 15.02 2.36 -2.14
C ARG A 327 16.14 2.79 -1.18
N GLU A 328 17.09 1.89 -0.89
CA GLU A 328 18.26 2.21 -0.05
C GLU A 328 19.12 3.32 -0.67
N ALA A 329 19.36 3.27 -1.98
CA ALA A 329 20.12 4.30 -2.68
C ALA A 329 19.43 5.68 -2.64
N ALA A 330 18.09 5.71 -2.56
CA ALA A 330 17.31 6.92 -2.37
C ALA A 330 17.29 7.40 -0.90
N GLY A 331 17.73 6.58 0.05
CA GLY A 331 17.68 6.90 1.48
C GLY A 331 16.28 6.75 2.10
N ASP A 332 15.36 6.08 1.40
CA ASP A 332 14.00 5.87 1.89
C ASP A 332 13.94 4.74 2.92
N PRO A 333 13.10 4.85 3.97
CA PRO A 333 12.91 3.78 4.95
C PRO A 333 12.28 2.54 4.30
N ALA A 334 12.58 1.37 4.86
CA ALA A 334 11.97 0.11 4.43
C ALA A 334 10.47 0.09 4.74
N ASP A 335 9.69 -0.57 3.89
CA ASP A 335 8.31 -0.96 4.23
C ASP A 335 8.28 -2.30 5.00
N THR A 336 7.09 -2.69 5.46
CA THR A 336 6.90 -3.93 6.22
C THR A 336 7.20 -5.16 5.39
N ASP A 337 6.87 -5.15 4.09
CA ASP A 337 7.08 -6.29 3.19
C ASP A 337 8.57 -6.53 2.94
N ALA A 338 9.35 -5.45 2.79
CA ALA A 338 10.81 -5.54 2.66
C ALA A 338 11.45 -6.07 3.95
N ILE A 339 10.95 -5.66 5.13
CA ILE A 339 11.44 -6.16 6.42
C ILE A 339 11.14 -7.66 6.58
N LEU A 340 9.89 -8.07 6.29
CA LEU A 340 9.48 -9.47 6.37
C LEU A 340 10.23 -10.34 5.34
N PHE A 341 10.37 -9.86 4.11
CA PHE A 341 11.15 -10.52 3.08
C PHE A 341 12.61 -10.75 3.52
N GLU A 342 13.25 -9.71 4.07
CA GLU A 342 14.63 -9.81 4.53
C GLU A 342 14.75 -10.74 5.76
N ALA A 343 13.73 -10.81 6.61
CA ALA A 343 13.69 -11.70 7.76
C ALA A 343 13.57 -13.18 7.35
N ASP A 344 12.75 -13.49 6.35
CA ASP A 344 12.47 -14.88 5.95
C ASP A 344 13.36 -15.41 4.83
N HIS A 345 13.77 -14.54 3.89
CA HIS A 345 14.48 -14.91 2.67
C HIS A 345 15.84 -14.22 2.50
N GLY A 346 16.29 -13.47 3.51
CA GLY A 346 17.55 -12.73 3.50
C GLY A 346 18.33 -12.86 4.81
N ASN A 347 18.75 -11.72 5.34
CA ASN A 347 19.52 -11.63 6.58
C ASN A 347 18.68 -11.06 7.73
N PRO A 348 18.29 -11.88 8.73
CA PRO A 348 17.47 -11.43 9.85
C PRO A 348 18.07 -10.26 10.65
N ARG A 349 19.40 -10.17 10.76
CA ARG A 349 20.04 -9.03 11.46
C ARG A 349 19.89 -7.73 10.66
N ARG A 350 19.93 -7.81 9.32
CA ARG A 350 19.63 -6.66 8.45
C ARG A 350 18.17 -6.27 8.57
N ALA A 351 17.24 -7.24 8.60
CA ALA A 351 15.81 -6.99 8.82
C ALA A 351 15.55 -6.24 10.14
N VAL A 352 16.25 -6.61 11.22
CA VAL A 352 16.20 -5.88 12.51
C VAL A 352 16.60 -4.43 12.33
N THR A 353 17.72 -4.14 11.65
CA THR A 353 18.18 -2.76 11.41
C THR A 353 17.17 -1.97 10.59
N MET A 354 16.59 -2.57 9.54
CA MET A 354 15.57 -1.97 8.71
C MET A 354 14.32 -1.62 9.54
N ALA A 355 13.86 -2.56 10.37
CA ALA A 355 12.70 -2.36 11.24
C ALA A 355 12.92 -1.25 12.27
N GLU A 356 14.11 -1.20 12.91
CA GLU A 356 14.48 -0.14 13.85
C GLU A 356 14.47 1.25 13.19
N GLN A 357 14.95 1.37 11.97
CA GLN A 357 14.93 2.62 11.20
C GLN A 357 13.49 3.04 10.89
N THR A 358 12.68 2.13 10.38
CA THR A 358 11.28 2.39 10.02
C THR A 358 10.45 2.77 11.24
N LEU A 359 10.67 2.09 12.37
CA LEU A 359 9.92 2.34 13.61
C LEU A 359 10.12 3.77 14.15
N ARG A 360 11.25 4.43 13.88
CA ARG A 360 11.52 5.82 14.33
C ARG A 360 10.54 6.82 13.73
N THR A 361 10.04 6.58 12.53
CA THR A 361 9.14 7.49 11.80
C THR A 361 7.74 6.94 11.65
N ARG A 362 7.57 5.62 11.88
CA ARG A 362 6.31 4.89 11.67
C ARG A 362 6.10 3.81 12.75
N PRO A 363 5.80 4.16 14.00
CA PRO A 363 5.50 3.19 15.07
C PRO A 363 4.08 2.62 14.93
N PHE A 364 3.76 2.06 13.77
CA PHE A 364 2.50 1.46 13.41
C PHE A 364 2.48 -0.04 13.74
N VAL A 365 1.33 -0.62 14.04
CA VAL A 365 1.20 -2.04 14.43
C VAL A 365 1.90 -3.01 13.50
N ALA A 366 1.80 -2.84 12.17
CA ALA A 366 2.46 -3.74 11.23
C ALA A 366 3.99 -3.62 11.27
N VAL A 367 4.54 -2.43 11.57
CA VAL A 367 5.98 -2.25 11.75
C VAL A 367 6.46 -2.91 13.04
N HIS A 368 5.66 -2.84 14.12
CA HIS A 368 5.94 -3.57 15.34
C HIS A 368 5.94 -5.07 15.12
N ASP A 369 4.99 -5.60 14.33
CA ASP A 369 4.93 -7.02 13.98
C ASP A 369 6.13 -7.45 13.14
N ALA A 370 6.44 -6.73 12.06
CA ALA A 370 7.61 -7.03 11.21
C ALA A 370 8.92 -6.96 12.00
N TYR A 371 9.03 -6.02 12.96
CA TYR A 371 10.18 -5.94 13.85
C TYR A 371 10.22 -7.12 14.83
N ALA A 372 9.10 -7.53 15.40
CA ALA A 372 9.00 -8.72 16.25
C ALA A 372 9.47 -9.97 15.50
N TRP A 373 8.99 -10.15 14.27
CA TRP A 373 9.38 -11.27 13.44
C TRP A 373 10.89 -11.24 13.10
N ALA A 374 11.43 -10.09 12.69
CA ALA A 374 12.86 -9.93 12.43
C ALA A 374 13.72 -10.26 13.66
N LEU A 375 13.31 -9.81 14.86
CA LEU A 375 13.98 -10.12 16.13
C LEU A 375 13.94 -11.62 16.44
N HIS A 376 12.78 -12.26 16.27
CA HIS A 376 12.62 -13.71 16.44
C HIS A 376 13.55 -14.48 15.50
N ARG A 377 13.55 -14.12 14.21
CA ARG A 377 14.42 -14.75 13.21
C ARG A 377 15.91 -14.53 13.48
N ALA A 378 16.26 -13.45 14.21
CA ALA A 378 17.61 -13.15 14.68
C ALA A 378 17.97 -13.81 16.04
N GLY A 379 17.05 -14.58 16.66
CA GLY A 379 17.23 -15.24 17.96
C GLY A 379 17.12 -14.31 19.17
N ARG A 380 16.46 -13.15 19.03
CA ARG A 380 16.25 -12.13 20.08
C ARG A 380 14.81 -12.19 20.62
N ASP A 381 14.37 -13.37 21.07
CA ASP A 381 12.96 -13.65 21.36
C ASP A 381 12.38 -12.80 22.50
N ALA A 382 13.15 -12.49 23.54
CA ALA A 382 12.68 -11.64 24.63
C ALA A 382 12.31 -10.21 24.14
N GLU A 383 13.09 -9.67 23.22
CA GLU A 383 12.81 -8.37 22.60
C GLU A 383 11.68 -8.45 21.57
N ALA A 384 11.63 -9.59 20.86
CA ALA A 384 10.56 -9.88 19.89
C ALA A 384 9.20 -9.86 20.58
N LEU A 385 9.04 -10.45 21.75
CA LEU A 385 7.78 -10.49 22.49
C LEU A 385 7.27 -9.09 22.81
N ILE A 386 8.16 -8.17 23.22
CA ILE A 386 7.77 -6.77 23.51
C ILE A 386 7.18 -6.10 22.27
N GLN A 387 7.73 -6.37 21.09
CA GLN A 387 7.23 -5.76 19.86
C GLN A 387 5.94 -6.46 19.38
N ALA A 388 5.85 -7.78 19.49
CA ALA A 388 4.65 -8.54 19.14
C ALA A 388 3.44 -8.12 20.00
N ASP A 389 3.66 -7.86 21.30
CA ASP A 389 2.61 -7.35 22.19
C ASP A 389 2.15 -5.95 21.77
N LYS A 390 3.07 -5.07 21.36
CA LYS A 390 2.71 -3.75 20.82
C LYS A 390 1.92 -3.85 19.51
N ALA A 391 2.25 -4.80 18.64
CA ALA A 391 1.53 -5.04 17.40
C ALA A 391 0.07 -5.44 17.65
N LEU A 392 -0.20 -6.19 18.70
CA LEU A 392 -1.54 -6.68 19.06
C LEU A 392 -2.26 -5.84 20.13
N ALA A 393 -1.60 -4.82 20.70
CA ALA A 393 -2.15 -4.00 21.77
C ALA A 393 -3.49 -3.30 21.44
N PRO A 394 -3.72 -2.79 20.22
CA PRO A 394 -5.01 -2.20 19.86
C PRO A 394 -6.16 -3.20 19.80
N GLY A 395 -5.88 -4.50 19.70
CA GLY A 395 -6.89 -5.57 19.60
C GLY A 395 -7.04 -6.17 18.21
N THR A 396 -6.19 -5.80 17.25
CA THR A 396 -6.26 -6.30 15.87
C THR A 396 -6.30 -7.83 15.80
N ARG A 397 -7.12 -8.36 14.85
CA ARG A 397 -7.35 -9.81 14.69
C ARG A 397 -6.44 -10.45 13.64
N SER A 398 -5.29 -9.85 13.33
CA SER A 398 -4.37 -10.40 12.34
C SER A 398 -3.89 -11.81 12.73
N ALA A 399 -4.21 -12.80 11.90
CA ALA A 399 -3.76 -14.18 12.07
C ALA A 399 -2.23 -14.30 11.95
N LEU A 400 -1.61 -13.50 11.06
CA LEU A 400 -0.16 -13.47 10.89
C LEU A 400 0.54 -12.95 12.16
N PHE A 401 0.06 -11.84 12.74
CA PHE A 401 0.65 -11.29 13.96
C PHE A 401 0.55 -12.26 15.14
N ARG A 402 -0.58 -12.97 15.23
CA ARG A 402 -0.76 -14.03 16.26
C ARG A 402 0.19 -15.20 16.03
N TYR A 403 0.39 -15.63 14.80
CA TYR A 403 1.36 -16.66 14.49
C TYR A 403 2.80 -16.23 14.85
N HIS A 404 3.19 -15.01 14.49
CA HIS A 404 4.50 -14.46 14.85
C HIS A 404 4.70 -14.46 16.37
N ARG A 405 3.73 -13.95 17.14
CA ARG A 405 3.82 -13.96 18.60
C ARG A 405 3.81 -15.37 19.17
N ALA A 406 3.04 -16.28 18.60
CA ALA A 406 3.04 -17.69 19.03
C ALA A 406 4.41 -18.37 18.85
N ALA A 407 5.09 -18.10 17.74
CA ALA A 407 6.45 -18.59 17.50
C ALA A 407 7.43 -18.07 18.56
N VAL A 408 7.32 -16.79 18.90
CA VAL A 408 8.12 -16.15 19.97
C VAL A 408 7.81 -16.78 21.33
N HIS A 409 6.56 -16.93 21.72
CA HIS A 409 6.16 -17.60 22.97
C HIS A 409 6.72 -19.03 23.05
N HIS A 410 6.63 -19.78 21.96
CA HIS A 410 7.19 -21.13 21.89
C HIS A 410 8.70 -21.13 22.10
N ALA A 411 9.44 -20.24 21.47
CA ALA A 411 10.90 -20.11 21.63
C ALA A 411 11.28 -19.73 23.07
N LEU A 412 10.45 -18.97 23.77
CA LEU A 412 10.62 -18.61 25.17
C LEU A 412 10.14 -19.69 26.15
N GLY A 413 9.55 -20.81 25.68
CA GLY A 413 9.07 -21.91 26.50
C GLY A 413 7.65 -21.73 27.04
N ASP A 414 6.95 -20.62 26.70
CA ASP A 414 5.53 -20.40 27.09
C ASP A 414 4.59 -21.12 26.12
N ARG A 415 4.42 -22.43 26.35
CA ARG A 415 3.59 -23.28 25.51
C ARG A 415 2.11 -22.89 25.53
N GLU A 416 1.59 -22.44 26.68
CA GLU A 416 0.18 -22.07 26.78
C GLU A 416 -0.14 -20.80 26.00
N ALA A 417 0.69 -19.78 26.09
CA ALA A 417 0.51 -18.58 25.30
C ALA A 417 0.65 -18.86 23.79
N ALA A 418 1.67 -19.66 23.40
CA ALA A 418 1.83 -20.10 22.02
C ALA A 418 0.60 -20.84 21.50
N ARG A 419 0.06 -21.77 22.28
CA ARG A 419 -1.16 -22.54 21.92
C ARG A 419 -2.37 -21.62 21.73
N ARG A 420 -2.58 -20.66 22.63
CA ARG A 420 -3.69 -19.69 22.51
C ARG A 420 -3.59 -18.90 21.21
N ASP A 421 -2.43 -18.34 20.93
CA ASP A 421 -2.22 -17.52 19.73
C ASP A 421 -2.32 -18.34 18.44
N LEU A 422 -1.80 -19.59 18.41
CA LEU A 422 -1.96 -20.50 17.26
C LEU A 422 -3.40 -20.87 17.01
N THR A 423 -4.18 -21.14 18.07
CA THR A 423 -5.59 -21.46 17.94
C THR A 423 -6.37 -20.30 17.32
N GLU A 424 -6.07 -19.07 17.73
CA GLU A 424 -6.70 -17.89 17.16
C GLU A 424 -6.23 -17.61 15.71
N ALA A 425 -4.93 -17.77 15.41
CA ALA A 425 -4.40 -17.60 14.07
C ALA A 425 -5.03 -18.56 13.06
N LEU A 426 -5.19 -19.82 13.46
CA LEU A 426 -5.74 -20.89 12.61
C LEU A 426 -7.27 -20.82 12.42
N ARG A 427 -7.96 -19.84 13.02
CA ARG A 427 -9.34 -19.49 12.60
C ARG A 427 -9.38 -19.00 11.16
N GLU A 428 -8.31 -18.41 10.66
CA GLU A 428 -8.07 -18.13 9.25
C GLU A 428 -7.08 -19.18 8.69
N PRO A 429 -7.56 -20.35 8.21
CA PRO A 429 -6.71 -21.53 7.98
C PRO A 429 -5.71 -21.38 6.82
N ALA A 430 -5.84 -20.36 5.99
CA ALA A 430 -4.98 -20.06 4.86
C ALA A 430 -4.41 -18.63 4.92
N PHE A 431 -4.18 -18.10 6.12
CA PHE A 431 -3.75 -16.71 6.34
C PHE A 431 -2.43 -16.36 5.67
N HIS A 432 -1.58 -17.34 5.41
CA HIS A 432 -0.29 -17.13 4.77
C HIS A 432 0.20 -18.39 4.06
N PRO A 433 0.78 -18.32 2.84
CA PRO A 433 1.15 -19.50 2.05
C PRO A 433 2.22 -20.38 2.73
N LEU A 434 3.17 -19.79 3.45
CA LEU A 434 4.23 -20.53 4.14
C LEU A 434 3.94 -20.80 5.62
N HIS A 435 3.32 -19.84 6.32
CA HIS A 435 3.21 -19.88 7.78
C HIS A 435 1.98 -20.64 8.27
N ALA A 436 0.93 -20.79 7.47
CA ALA A 436 -0.27 -21.51 7.90
C ALA A 436 0.03 -23.02 8.20
N ASP A 437 0.82 -23.68 7.36
CA ASP A 437 1.24 -25.05 7.60
C ASP A 437 2.22 -25.16 8.78
N ALA A 438 3.13 -24.20 8.91
CA ALA A 438 4.04 -24.12 10.03
C ALA A 438 3.28 -23.92 11.37
N ALA A 439 2.23 -23.11 11.37
CA ALA A 439 1.38 -22.90 12.53
C ALA A 439 0.64 -24.19 12.95
N ARG A 440 0.07 -24.94 11.98
CA ARG A 440 -0.56 -26.24 12.23
C ARG A 440 0.44 -27.24 12.82
N ALA A 441 1.60 -27.36 12.22
CA ALA A 441 2.65 -28.27 12.70
C ALA A 441 3.16 -27.88 14.10
N LEU A 442 3.28 -26.59 14.39
CA LEU A 442 3.70 -26.11 15.71
C LEU A 442 2.62 -26.43 16.77
N LEU A 443 1.36 -26.18 16.49
CA LEU A 443 0.25 -26.49 17.41
C LEU A 443 0.21 -27.98 17.72
N GLN A 444 0.32 -28.86 16.72
CA GLN A 444 0.38 -30.30 16.90
C GLN A 444 1.55 -30.73 17.78
N ARG A 445 2.74 -30.13 17.61
CA ARG A 445 3.89 -30.44 18.49
C ARG A 445 3.64 -30.04 19.93
N ILE A 446 3.03 -28.87 20.16
CA ILE A 446 2.68 -28.40 21.52
C ILE A 446 1.67 -29.33 22.16
N ASP A 447 0.64 -29.76 21.43
CA ASP A 447 -0.43 -30.63 21.95
C ASP A 447 0.07 -32.07 22.22
N ASN A 448 1.05 -32.55 21.48
CA ASN A 448 1.62 -33.90 21.63
C ASN A 448 2.78 -33.98 22.64
N THR A 449 3.22 -32.86 23.20
CA THR A 449 4.31 -32.85 24.19
C THR A 449 3.68 -32.79 25.60
N PRO A 450 3.88 -33.81 26.45
CA PRO A 450 3.31 -33.89 27.80
C PRO A 450 3.80 -32.76 28.73
#